data_1c0a77d144e9ac990de54986ae9e512e
#
_entry.id   1c0a77d144e9ac990de54986ae9e512e
#
_cell.length_a   1.000
_cell.length_b   1.000
_cell.length_c   1.000
_cell.angle_alpha   90.00
_cell.angle_beta   90.00
_cell.angle_gamma   90.00
#
_symmetry.space_group_name_H-M   'P 1'
#
loop_
_entity.id
_entity.type
_entity.pdbx_description
1 polymer ?
#
loop_
_entity_poly.entity_id
_entity_poly.type
_entity_poly.pdbx_seq_one_letter_code
_entity_poly.pdbx_strand_id
1 'polypeptide(L)'
;NLKIETGEFFGLLGPNGAGKTTTIGMLSTLLLPTSGEIWINGELLTRQKNQLKQKLSVVTQEYSMRQDMTMNEIMEYQGRLYYMPLRKIRERSEELLEFCGLIDYRKRTVRKLSGGMKRKLMVCRALLTEPEILLLDEPTAGMDAFARRQMWNLLKKLNQQKLTILLTTHYMEEAETLCDRVGFMCGGRLEETDAPGHMIETLGRYAVDETSPDGLKSHYFHGKEEAIQYLSASEQETALRSTTLEDVFLETIGQQLECR
;
A
#
# COMPACT_ATOMS: atom_id res chain seq x y z
N ASN A 1 -12.11 1.50 14.77
CA ASN A 1 -12.99 1.70 13.61
C ASN A 1 -12.21 2.43 12.51
N LEU A 2 -12.41 2.07 11.25
CA LEU A 2 -11.77 2.70 10.09
C LEU A 2 -12.84 3.03 9.06
N LYS A 3 -12.77 4.22 8.47
CA LYS A 3 -13.58 4.64 7.32
C LYS A 3 -12.64 5.07 6.21
N ILE A 4 -12.87 4.56 5.00
CA ILE A 4 -12.14 4.91 3.77
C ILE A 4 -13.16 5.47 2.79
N GLU A 5 -12.87 6.61 2.20
CA GLU A 5 -13.78 7.27 1.26
C GLU A 5 -13.62 6.69 -0.15
N THR A 6 -14.66 6.85 -0.98
CA THR A 6 -14.62 6.38 -2.37
C THR A 6 -13.57 7.18 -3.16
N GLY A 7 -12.69 6.46 -3.86
CA GLY A 7 -11.58 7.04 -4.62
C GLY A 7 -10.37 7.43 -3.77
N GLU A 8 -10.41 7.18 -2.46
CA GLU A 8 -9.28 7.43 -1.56
C GLU A 8 -8.16 6.41 -1.76
N PHE A 9 -6.92 6.85 -1.65
CA PHE A 9 -5.75 6.00 -1.53
C PHE A 9 -5.33 5.94 -0.06
N PHE A 10 -5.73 4.87 0.63
CA PHE A 10 -5.46 4.68 2.05
C PHE A 10 -4.31 3.71 2.29
N GLY A 11 -3.36 4.09 3.15
CA GLY A 11 -2.23 3.26 3.58
C GLY A 11 -2.43 2.69 4.98
N LEU A 12 -2.34 1.38 5.14
CA LEU A 12 -2.29 0.72 6.45
C LEU A 12 -0.86 0.31 6.75
N LEU A 13 -0.23 1.00 7.69
CA LEU A 13 1.19 0.94 8.01
C LEU A 13 1.43 0.23 9.33
N GLY A 14 2.57 -0.41 9.47
CA GLY A 14 2.95 -1.04 10.73
C GLY A 14 4.01 -2.12 10.55
N PRO A 15 4.63 -2.59 11.64
CA PRO A 15 5.62 -3.63 11.59
C PRO A 15 5.04 -4.98 11.17
N ASN A 16 5.90 -5.96 10.92
CA ASN A 16 5.48 -7.32 10.68
C ASN A 16 4.74 -7.87 11.91
N GLY A 17 3.63 -8.58 11.66
CA GLY A 17 2.77 -9.07 12.74
C GLY A 17 1.77 -8.07 13.30
N ALA A 18 1.75 -6.80 12.84
CA ALA A 18 0.80 -5.79 13.30
C ALA A 18 -0.68 -6.11 13.00
N GLY A 19 -0.96 -7.04 12.06
CA GLY A 19 -2.33 -7.42 11.68
C GLY A 19 -2.76 -6.94 10.28
N LYS A 20 -1.87 -6.30 9.50
CA LYS A 20 -2.17 -5.74 8.17
C LYS A 20 -2.75 -6.78 7.21
N THR A 21 -2.06 -7.90 6.99
CA THR A 21 -2.51 -9.01 6.13
C THR A 21 -3.79 -9.65 6.65
N THR A 22 -3.97 -9.73 7.98
CA THR A 22 -5.22 -10.20 8.59
C THR A 22 -6.38 -9.29 8.24
N THR A 23 -6.18 -7.97 8.26
CA THR A 23 -7.18 -6.99 7.84
C THR A 23 -7.55 -7.16 6.38
N ILE A 24 -6.56 -7.30 5.47
CA ILE A 24 -6.81 -7.64 4.06
C ILE A 24 -7.60 -8.96 3.93
N GLY A 25 -7.25 -9.98 4.72
CA GLY A 25 -7.95 -11.27 4.76
C GLY A 25 -9.42 -11.14 5.16
N MET A 26 -9.75 -10.27 6.11
CA MET A 26 -11.13 -10.01 6.52
C MET A 26 -11.90 -9.22 5.44
N LEU A 27 -11.28 -8.18 4.85
CA LEU A 27 -11.87 -7.40 3.76
C LEU A 27 -12.12 -8.24 2.51
N SER A 28 -11.26 -9.20 2.22
CA SER A 28 -11.43 -10.15 1.10
C SER A 28 -12.36 -11.33 1.41
N THR A 29 -12.93 -11.39 2.61
CA THR A 29 -13.76 -12.49 3.12
C THR A 29 -13.06 -13.85 3.23
N LEU A 30 -11.76 -13.90 3.13
CA LEU A 30 -10.96 -15.11 3.39
C LEU A 30 -10.94 -15.46 4.87
N LEU A 31 -10.90 -14.44 5.73
CA LEU A 31 -11.05 -14.56 7.18
C LEU A 31 -12.40 -13.96 7.60
N LEU A 32 -12.97 -14.47 8.68
CA LEU A 32 -14.16 -13.88 9.31
C LEU A 32 -13.70 -13.07 10.53
N PRO A 33 -14.18 -11.81 10.70
CA PRO A 33 -13.96 -11.09 11.94
C PRO A 33 -14.64 -11.82 13.10
N THR A 34 -13.98 -11.87 14.25
CA THR A 34 -14.57 -12.44 15.49
C THR A 34 -15.71 -11.56 16.00
N SER A 35 -15.60 -10.24 15.79
CA SER A 35 -16.61 -9.25 16.16
C SER A 35 -16.53 -8.05 15.23
N GLY A 36 -17.56 -7.20 15.24
CA GLY A 36 -17.65 -6.04 14.35
C GLY A 36 -18.16 -6.39 12.96
N GLU A 37 -18.25 -5.39 12.11
CA GLU A 37 -18.88 -5.48 10.79
C GLU A 37 -18.03 -4.72 9.76
N ILE A 38 -18.11 -5.17 8.51
CA ILE A 38 -17.49 -4.53 7.36
C ILE A 38 -18.58 -4.10 6.40
N TRP A 39 -18.59 -2.82 6.07
CA TRP A 39 -19.55 -2.21 5.18
C TRP A 39 -18.87 -1.67 3.92
N ILE A 40 -19.46 -1.90 2.75
CA ILE A 40 -18.99 -1.37 1.46
C ILE A 40 -20.18 -0.67 0.80
N ASN A 41 -20.04 0.62 0.54
CA ASN A 41 -21.09 1.45 -0.07
C ASN A 41 -22.45 1.31 0.65
N GLY A 42 -22.45 1.24 1.98
CA GLY A 42 -23.67 1.10 2.79
C GLY A 42 -24.26 -0.32 2.85
N GLU A 43 -23.57 -1.32 2.27
CA GLU A 43 -23.99 -2.71 2.33
C GLU A 43 -23.03 -3.54 3.20
N LEU A 44 -23.60 -4.38 4.09
CA LEU A 44 -22.84 -5.30 4.95
C LEU A 44 -22.15 -6.37 4.09
N LEU A 45 -20.82 -6.47 4.20
CA LEU A 45 -20.03 -7.49 3.53
C LEU A 45 -20.15 -8.83 4.24
N THR A 46 -20.63 -9.85 3.52
CA THR A 46 -20.71 -11.23 4.02
C THR A 46 -20.16 -12.20 2.98
N ARG A 47 -19.83 -13.44 3.38
CA ARG A 47 -19.36 -14.48 2.46
C ARG A 47 -20.36 -14.81 1.35
N GLN A 48 -21.65 -14.63 1.57
CA GLN A 48 -22.72 -14.94 0.61
C GLN A 48 -22.97 -13.82 -0.41
N LYS A 49 -22.54 -12.59 -0.14
CA LYS A 49 -22.77 -11.45 -1.04
C LYS A 49 -21.78 -11.42 -2.20
N ASN A 50 -21.97 -12.30 -3.18
CA ASN A 50 -21.08 -12.42 -4.33
C ASN A 50 -20.99 -11.14 -5.17
N GLN A 51 -22.09 -10.39 -5.34
CA GLN A 51 -22.10 -9.12 -6.07
C GLN A 51 -21.19 -8.08 -5.42
N LEU A 52 -21.19 -7.99 -4.08
CA LEU A 52 -20.34 -7.07 -3.35
C LEU A 52 -18.86 -7.47 -3.44
N LYS A 53 -18.58 -8.77 -3.39
CA LYS A 53 -17.21 -9.30 -3.56
C LYS A 53 -16.63 -9.05 -4.95
N GLN A 54 -17.48 -8.99 -5.99
CA GLN A 54 -17.02 -8.64 -7.35
C GLN A 54 -16.52 -7.21 -7.47
N LYS A 55 -16.94 -6.32 -6.55
CA LYS A 55 -16.43 -4.94 -6.47
C LYS A 55 -15.03 -4.84 -5.86
N LEU A 56 -14.56 -5.91 -5.26
CA LEU A 56 -13.25 -5.99 -4.60
C LEU A 56 -12.28 -6.84 -5.43
N SER A 57 -11.05 -6.37 -5.56
CA SER A 57 -9.96 -7.22 -6.03
C SER A 57 -8.78 -7.13 -5.07
N VAL A 58 -8.03 -8.24 -4.98
CA VAL A 58 -6.91 -8.37 -4.04
C VAL A 58 -5.65 -8.74 -4.80
N VAL A 59 -4.56 -8.03 -4.50
CA VAL A 59 -3.20 -8.40 -4.89
C VAL A 59 -2.46 -8.80 -3.62
N THR A 60 -2.22 -10.09 -3.47
CA THR A 60 -1.53 -10.68 -2.32
C THR A 60 -0.02 -10.47 -2.41
N GLN A 61 0.67 -10.58 -1.28
CA GLN A 61 2.13 -10.49 -1.22
C GLN A 61 2.80 -11.59 -2.07
N GLU A 62 2.28 -12.81 -2.02
CA GLU A 62 2.82 -13.95 -2.77
C GLU A 62 2.32 -14.00 -4.22
N TYR A 63 3.15 -14.57 -5.10
CA TYR A 63 2.80 -14.77 -6.51
C TYR A 63 1.88 -15.97 -6.70
N SER A 64 0.57 -15.77 -6.65
CA SER A 64 -0.45 -16.81 -6.87
C SER A 64 -0.75 -17.05 -8.35
N MET A 65 0.29 -17.25 -9.19
CA MET A 65 0.13 -17.48 -10.64
C MET A 65 0.86 -18.74 -11.09
N ARG A 66 0.26 -19.45 -12.03
CA ARG A 66 0.89 -20.62 -12.69
C ARG A 66 2.10 -20.17 -13.51
N GLN A 67 3.24 -20.76 -13.23
CA GLN A 67 4.53 -20.36 -13.82
C GLN A 67 4.69 -20.80 -15.28
N ASP A 68 3.96 -21.82 -15.71
CA ASP A 68 3.96 -22.43 -17.05
C ASP A 68 3.05 -21.70 -18.05
N MET A 69 2.11 -20.88 -17.57
CA MET A 69 1.19 -20.11 -18.42
C MET A 69 1.83 -18.80 -18.90
N THR A 70 1.42 -18.35 -20.08
CA THR A 70 1.73 -17.03 -20.62
C THR A 70 0.88 -15.96 -19.93
N MET A 71 1.26 -14.66 -20.07
CA MET A 71 0.45 -13.57 -19.52
C MET A 71 -0.97 -13.59 -20.11
N ASN A 72 -1.13 -13.80 -21.42
CA ASN A 72 -2.46 -13.90 -22.04
C ASN A 72 -3.30 -15.03 -21.44
N GLU A 73 -2.71 -16.20 -21.23
CA GLU A 73 -3.41 -17.34 -20.63
C GLU A 73 -3.79 -17.06 -19.16
N ILE A 74 -2.95 -16.36 -18.39
CA ILE A 74 -3.29 -15.91 -17.03
C ILE A 74 -4.51 -14.97 -17.05
N MET A 75 -4.52 -13.98 -17.95
CA MET A 75 -5.62 -13.05 -18.08
C MET A 75 -6.90 -13.76 -18.55
N GLU A 76 -6.80 -14.64 -19.55
CA GLU A 76 -7.94 -15.44 -20.01
C GLU A 76 -8.48 -16.36 -18.91
N TYR A 77 -7.60 -17.04 -18.18
CA TYR A 77 -7.99 -17.90 -17.06
C TYR A 77 -8.75 -17.09 -15.99
N GLN A 78 -8.24 -15.92 -15.61
CA GLN A 78 -8.89 -15.04 -14.64
C GLN A 78 -10.29 -14.61 -15.11
N GLY A 79 -10.41 -14.13 -16.36
CA GLY A 79 -11.70 -13.69 -16.89
C GLY A 79 -12.73 -14.82 -16.98
N ARG A 80 -12.30 -16.05 -17.31
CA ARG A 80 -13.17 -17.23 -17.32
C ARG A 80 -13.68 -17.61 -15.94
N LEU A 81 -12.87 -17.44 -14.88
CA LEU A 81 -13.31 -17.65 -13.49
C LEU A 81 -14.45 -16.70 -13.07
N TYR A 82 -14.51 -15.52 -13.70
CA TYR A 82 -15.57 -14.54 -13.48
C TYR A 82 -16.67 -14.58 -14.56
N TYR A 83 -16.72 -15.65 -15.36
CA TYR A 83 -17.70 -15.85 -16.43
C TYR A 83 -17.76 -14.72 -17.46
N MET A 84 -16.63 -14.01 -17.68
CA MET A 84 -16.55 -12.96 -18.68
C MET A 84 -16.59 -13.52 -20.10
N PRO A 85 -17.27 -12.86 -21.05
CA PRO A 85 -17.21 -13.23 -22.46
C PRO A 85 -15.78 -13.14 -23.01
N LEU A 86 -15.35 -14.13 -23.80
CA LEU A 86 -13.97 -14.23 -24.32
C LEU A 86 -13.53 -12.97 -25.08
N ARG A 87 -14.44 -12.35 -25.82
CA ARG A 87 -14.19 -11.09 -26.51
C ARG A 87 -13.83 -9.98 -25.52
N LYS A 88 -14.63 -9.78 -24.47
CA LYS A 88 -14.37 -8.77 -23.41
C LYS A 88 -13.05 -9.04 -22.68
N ILE A 89 -12.74 -10.34 -22.41
CA ILE A 89 -11.46 -10.71 -21.79
C ILE A 89 -10.29 -10.26 -22.65
N ARG A 90 -10.31 -10.52 -23.95
CA ARG A 90 -9.22 -10.17 -24.86
C ARG A 90 -9.04 -8.66 -24.98
N GLU A 91 -10.11 -7.93 -25.24
CA GLU A 91 -10.10 -6.47 -25.36
C GLU A 91 -9.54 -5.84 -24.06
N ARG A 92 -10.09 -6.22 -22.91
CA ARG A 92 -9.67 -5.67 -21.62
C ARG A 92 -8.25 -6.10 -21.21
N SER A 93 -7.83 -7.32 -21.54
CA SER A 93 -6.47 -7.79 -21.28
C SER A 93 -5.44 -6.99 -22.07
N GLU A 94 -5.71 -6.69 -23.34
CA GLU A 94 -4.83 -5.90 -24.19
C GLU A 94 -4.66 -4.48 -23.65
N GLU A 95 -5.77 -3.81 -23.31
CA GLU A 95 -5.76 -2.49 -22.66
C GLU A 95 -4.93 -2.48 -21.35
N LEU A 96 -5.16 -3.43 -20.47
CA LEU A 96 -4.47 -3.49 -19.16
C LEU A 96 -2.99 -3.83 -19.30
N LEU A 97 -2.63 -4.75 -20.19
CA LEU A 97 -1.24 -5.09 -20.45
C LEU A 97 -0.49 -3.91 -21.09
N GLU A 98 -1.13 -3.15 -21.98
CA GLU A 98 -0.58 -1.93 -22.55
C GLU A 98 -0.40 -0.85 -21.46
N PHE A 99 -1.45 -0.59 -20.68
CA PHE A 99 -1.41 0.36 -19.56
C PHE A 99 -0.28 0.07 -18.55
N CYS A 100 -0.01 -1.20 -18.27
CA CYS A 100 1.06 -1.65 -17.39
C CYS A 100 2.44 -1.76 -18.06
N GLY A 101 2.54 -1.51 -19.39
CA GLY A 101 3.77 -1.65 -20.15
C GLY A 101 4.23 -3.11 -20.30
N LEU A 102 3.28 -4.05 -20.39
CA LEU A 102 3.53 -5.50 -20.52
C LEU A 102 3.12 -6.09 -21.86
N ILE A 103 2.52 -5.30 -22.76
CA ILE A 103 1.90 -5.79 -24.01
C ILE A 103 2.88 -6.56 -24.90
N ASP A 104 4.14 -6.12 -25.02
CA ASP A 104 5.17 -6.78 -25.83
C ASP A 104 5.58 -8.14 -25.28
N TYR A 105 5.30 -8.37 -24.01
CA TYR A 105 5.65 -9.60 -23.30
C TYR A 105 4.48 -10.57 -23.13
N ARG A 106 3.29 -10.25 -23.66
CA ARG A 106 2.04 -11.00 -23.43
C ARG A 106 2.07 -12.50 -23.75
N LYS A 107 2.99 -12.91 -24.64
CA LYS A 107 3.21 -14.32 -25.01
C LYS A 107 4.31 -15.00 -24.18
N ARG A 108 5.00 -14.27 -23.28
CA ARG A 108 6.01 -14.87 -22.40
C ARG A 108 5.34 -15.60 -21.24
N THR A 109 5.91 -16.74 -20.86
CA THR A 109 5.47 -17.50 -19.68
C THR A 109 5.86 -16.76 -18.39
N VAL A 110 5.03 -16.89 -17.34
CA VAL A 110 5.23 -16.23 -16.04
C VAL A 110 6.61 -16.52 -15.45
N ARG A 111 7.12 -17.75 -15.63
CA ARG A 111 8.47 -18.14 -15.16
C ARG A 111 9.60 -17.27 -15.73
N LYS A 112 9.43 -16.74 -16.96
CA LYS A 112 10.44 -15.91 -17.64
C LYS A 112 10.32 -14.41 -17.34
N LEU A 113 9.40 -14.00 -16.47
CA LEU A 113 9.18 -12.61 -16.10
C LEU A 113 10.07 -12.20 -14.91
N SER A 114 10.49 -10.94 -14.89
CA SER A 114 11.11 -10.34 -13.70
C SER A 114 10.10 -10.24 -12.55
N GLY A 115 10.56 -10.05 -11.31
CA GLY A 115 9.69 -9.85 -10.15
C GLY A 115 8.73 -8.67 -10.35
N GLY A 116 9.22 -7.54 -10.83
CA GLY A 116 8.40 -6.36 -11.14
C GLY A 116 7.34 -6.62 -12.21
N MET A 117 7.68 -7.36 -13.28
CA MET A 117 6.71 -7.76 -14.32
C MET A 117 5.64 -8.70 -13.76
N LYS A 118 6.02 -9.66 -12.92
CA LYS A 118 5.05 -10.54 -12.25
C LYS A 118 4.09 -9.74 -11.38
N ARG A 119 4.58 -8.78 -10.62
CA ARG A 119 3.75 -7.93 -9.76
C ARG A 119 2.79 -7.05 -10.59
N LYS A 120 3.28 -6.42 -11.66
CA LYS A 120 2.42 -5.68 -12.59
C LYS A 120 1.34 -6.58 -13.21
N LEU A 121 1.66 -7.81 -13.58
CA LEU A 121 0.68 -8.78 -14.09
C LEU A 121 -0.38 -9.14 -13.05
N MET A 122 -0.02 -9.26 -11.77
CA MET A 122 -1.01 -9.45 -10.70
C MET A 122 -1.98 -8.27 -10.60
N VAL A 123 -1.49 -7.05 -10.73
CA VAL A 123 -2.34 -5.84 -10.79
C VAL A 123 -3.25 -5.89 -12.02
N CYS A 124 -2.72 -6.17 -13.23
CA CYS A 124 -3.55 -6.34 -14.44
C CYS A 124 -4.66 -7.37 -14.23
N ARG A 125 -4.31 -8.53 -13.67
CA ARG A 125 -5.26 -9.60 -13.36
C ARG A 125 -6.36 -9.13 -12.39
N ALA A 126 -6.00 -8.37 -11.36
CA ALA A 126 -6.94 -7.84 -10.38
C ALA A 126 -7.90 -6.80 -11.00
N LEU A 127 -7.41 -6.00 -11.96
CA LEU A 127 -8.20 -4.97 -12.64
C LEU A 127 -9.09 -5.50 -13.77
N LEU A 128 -8.92 -6.76 -14.18
CA LEU A 128 -9.65 -7.34 -15.31
C LEU A 128 -11.18 -7.30 -15.10
N THR A 129 -11.61 -7.45 -13.86
CA THR A 129 -13.03 -7.46 -13.45
C THR A 129 -13.60 -6.08 -13.15
N GLU A 130 -12.85 -5.02 -13.41
CA GLU A 130 -13.27 -3.62 -13.18
C GLU A 130 -13.73 -3.36 -11.72
N PRO A 131 -12.88 -3.66 -10.73
CA PRO A 131 -13.26 -3.49 -9.33
C PRO A 131 -13.43 -2.01 -8.96
N GLU A 132 -14.27 -1.74 -7.96
CA GLU A 132 -14.39 -0.41 -7.34
C GLU A 132 -13.33 -0.19 -6.26
N ILE A 133 -12.80 -1.30 -5.67
CA ILE A 133 -11.83 -1.29 -4.57
C ILE A 133 -10.71 -2.28 -4.87
N LEU A 134 -9.47 -1.81 -4.78
CA LEU A 134 -8.26 -2.61 -4.93
C LEU A 134 -7.52 -2.72 -3.60
N LEU A 135 -7.39 -3.94 -3.10
CA LEU A 135 -6.64 -4.26 -1.89
C LEU A 135 -5.25 -4.74 -2.29
N LEU A 136 -4.21 -4.11 -1.76
CA LEU A 136 -2.81 -4.38 -2.08
C LEU A 136 -2.06 -4.78 -0.81
N ASP A 137 -1.63 -6.03 -0.71
CA ASP A 137 -0.84 -6.51 0.42
C ASP A 137 0.65 -6.48 0.06
N GLU A 138 1.37 -5.50 0.59
CA GLU A 138 2.80 -5.24 0.35
C GLU A 138 3.20 -5.32 -1.13
N PRO A 139 2.61 -4.50 -2.03
CA PRO A 139 2.74 -4.68 -3.47
C PRO A 139 4.17 -4.47 -4.01
N THR A 140 5.03 -3.77 -3.26
CA THR A 140 6.40 -3.46 -3.69
C THR A 140 7.48 -4.22 -2.92
N ALA A 141 7.09 -5.13 -2.02
CA ALA A 141 8.02 -5.92 -1.25
C ALA A 141 8.99 -6.71 -2.16
N GLY A 142 10.28 -6.60 -1.87
CA GLY A 142 11.34 -7.28 -2.63
C GLY A 142 11.62 -6.70 -4.03
N MET A 143 11.06 -5.53 -4.37
CA MET A 143 11.41 -4.82 -5.60
C MET A 143 12.65 -3.95 -5.42
N ASP A 144 13.44 -3.83 -6.49
CA ASP A 144 14.46 -2.78 -6.59
C ASP A 144 13.81 -1.38 -6.68
N ALA A 145 14.60 -0.33 -6.45
CA ALA A 145 14.12 1.04 -6.40
C ALA A 145 13.45 1.49 -7.72
N PHE A 146 13.96 1.04 -8.87
CA PHE A 146 13.40 1.40 -10.18
C PHE A 146 12.04 0.73 -10.41
N ALA A 147 11.92 -0.57 -10.16
CA ALA A 147 10.67 -1.31 -10.29
C ALA A 147 9.60 -0.78 -9.32
N ARG A 148 9.99 -0.44 -8.07
CA ARG A 148 9.13 0.16 -7.06
C ARG A 148 8.56 1.50 -7.55
N ARG A 149 9.41 2.39 -8.06
CA ARG A 149 8.97 3.68 -8.61
C ARG A 149 7.99 3.53 -9.78
N GLN A 150 8.23 2.55 -10.65
CA GLN A 150 7.30 2.24 -11.73
C GLN A 150 5.94 1.74 -11.20
N MET A 151 5.94 0.92 -10.15
CA MET A 151 4.71 0.46 -9.50
C MET A 151 3.96 1.64 -8.86
N TRP A 152 4.63 2.54 -8.16
CA TRP A 152 4.02 3.74 -7.59
C TRP A 152 3.34 4.60 -8.65
N ASN A 153 4.02 4.84 -9.77
CA ASN A 153 3.43 5.59 -10.89
C ASN A 153 2.18 4.91 -11.46
N LEU A 154 2.20 3.58 -11.55
CA LEU A 154 1.04 2.79 -11.98
C LEU A 154 -0.13 2.95 -11.00
N LEU A 155 0.11 2.78 -9.71
CA LEU A 155 -0.92 2.87 -8.67
C LEU A 155 -1.51 4.29 -8.58
N LYS A 156 -0.68 5.34 -8.68
CA LYS A 156 -1.16 6.73 -8.77
C LYS A 156 -2.10 6.95 -9.95
N LYS A 157 -1.74 6.47 -11.15
CA LYS A 157 -2.61 6.57 -12.34
C LYS A 157 -3.94 5.87 -12.13
N LEU A 158 -3.96 4.71 -11.48
CA LEU A 158 -5.19 3.98 -11.16
C LEU A 158 -6.08 4.77 -10.18
N ASN A 159 -5.50 5.32 -9.13
CA ASN A 159 -6.25 6.13 -8.16
C ASN A 159 -6.81 7.42 -8.79
N GLN A 160 -6.06 8.08 -9.70
CA GLN A 160 -6.56 9.23 -10.47
C GLN A 160 -7.81 8.89 -11.29
N GLN A 161 -8.03 7.63 -11.65
CA GLN A 161 -9.24 7.12 -12.28
C GLN A 161 -10.37 6.82 -11.27
N LYS A 162 -10.23 7.29 -10.03
CA LYS A 162 -11.21 7.11 -8.93
C LYS A 162 -11.32 5.69 -8.39
N LEU A 163 -10.33 4.84 -8.64
CA LEU A 163 -10.24 3.54 -7.99
C LEU A 163 -9.89 3.76 -6.51
N THR A 164 -10.70 3.21 -5.60
CA THR A 164 -10.37 3.19 -4.17
C THR A 164 -9.26 2.17 -3.93
N ILE A 165 -8.19 2.57 -3.25
CA ILE A 165 -7.04 1.69 -3.01
C ILE A 165 -6.76 1.60 -1.51
N LEU A 166 -6.71 0.39 -0.98
CA LEU A 166 -6.16 0.10 0.34
C LEU A 166 -4.83 -0.62 0.16
N LEU A 167 -3.77 0.03 0.60
CA LEU A 167 -2.40 -0.47 0.57
C LEU A 167 -1.96 -0.90 1.96
N THR A 168 -1.39 -2.08 2.12
CA THR A 168 -0.59 -2.40 3.31
C THR A 168 0.89 -2.32 2.96
N THR A 169 1.67 -1.70 3.81
CA THR A 169 3.13 -1.62 3.64
C THR A 169 3.84 -1.39 4.98
N HIS A 170 5.11 -1.73 5.01
CA HIS A 170 6.03 -1.33 6.08
C HIS A 170 7.03 -0.25 5.59
N TYR A 171 6.95 0.17 4.31
CA TYR A 171 7.76 1.24 3.74
C TYR A 171 7.03 2.58 3.89
N MET A 172 7.52 3.43 4.80
CA MET A 172 6.91 4.72 5.09
C MET A 172 6.96 5.67 3.89
N GLU A 173 8.07 5.66 3.11
CA GLU A 173 8.23 6.43 1.87
C GLU A 173 7.14 6.10 0.82
N GLU A 174 6.74 4.83 0.74
CA GLU A 174 5.66 4.40 -0.16
C GLU A 174 4.34 5.06 0.21
N ALA A 175 4.00 5.00 1.48
CA ALA A 175 2.75 5.56 1.98
C ALA A 175 2.74 7.10 1.92
N GLU A 176 3.83 7.74 2.30
CA GLU A 176 4.00 9.20 2.19
C GLU A 176 3.86 9.68 0.74
N THR A 177 4.36 8.87 -0.23
CA THR A 177 4.30 9.22 -1.65
C THR A 177 2.92 8.98 -2.27
N LEU A 178 2.20 7.94 -1.85
CA LEU A 178 1.01 7.43 -2.57
C LEU A 178 -0.30 7.78 -1.88
N CYS A 179 -0.35 7.80 -0.55
CA CYS A 179 -1.60 7.78 0.19
C CYS A 179 -2.13 9.18 0.49
N ASP A 180 -3.44 9.35 0.38
CA ASP A 180 -4.16 10.53 0.85
C ASP A 180 -4.21 10.56 2.37
N ARG A 181 -4.45 9.39 2.98
CA ARG A 181 -4.42 9.16 4.41
C ARG A 181 -3.73 7.84 4.74
N VAL A 182 -3.17 7.77 5.93
CA VAL A 182 -2.53 6.57 6.45
C VAL A 182 -3.08 6.24 7.83
N GLY A 183 -2.96 4.96 8.19
CA GLY A 183 -3.27 4.50 9.54
C GLY A 183 -2.13 3.66 10.09
N PHE A 184 -1.64 3.99 11.27
CA PHE A 184 -0.62 3.21 11.96
C PHE A 184 -1.25 2.06 12.72
N MET A 185 -0.78 0.85 12.44
CA MET A 185 -1.27 -0.37 13.06
C MET A 185 -0.18 -1.03 13.90
N CYS A 186 -0.49 -1.26 15.17
CA CYS A 186 0.39 -1.93 16.13
C CYS A 186 -0.40 -2.93 16.97
N GLY A 187 0.09 -4.18 17.09
CA GLY A 187 -0.53 -5.21 17.93
C GLY A 187 -2.02 -5.48 17.65
N GLY A 188 -2.46 -5.35 16.38
CA GLY A 188 -3.84 -5.54 15.95
C GLY A 188 -4.76 -4.33 16.18
N ARG A 189 -4.21 -3.19 16.57
CA ARG A 189 -4.95 -1.94 16.80
C ARG A 189 -4.54 -0.88 15.81
N LEU A 190 -5.51 -0.07 15.40
CA LEU A 190 -5.28 1.15 14.64
C LEU A 190 -5.10 2.29 15.66
N GLU A 191 -3.90 2.83 15.73
CA GLU A 191 -3.52 3.80 16.76
C GLU A 191 -3.81 5.24 16.32
N GLU A 192 -3.39 5.59 15.13
CA GLU A 192 -3.53 6.93 14.59
C GLU A 192 -3.91 6.87 13.10
N THR A 193 -4.67 7.85 12.64
CA THR A 193 -5.08 7.92 11.22
C THR A 193 -5.19 9.37 10.77
N ASP A 194 -4.35 9.78 9.82
CA ASP A 194 -4.39 11.13 9.24
C ASP A 194 -3.70 11.19 7.87
N ALA A 195 -3.69 12.35 7.24
CA ALA A 195 -2.88 12.63 6.07
C ALA A 195 -1.38 12.66 6.44
N PRO A 196 -0.48 12.02 5.64
CA PRO A 196 0.95 11.99 5.94
C PRO A 196 1.56 13.37 6.19
N GLY A 197 1.22 14.35 5.35
CA GLY A 197 1.70 15.72 5.49
C GLY A 197 1.26 16.39 6.80
N HIS A 198 0.04 16.13 7.27
CA HIS A 198 -0.48 16.69 8.52
C HIS A 198 0.22 16.05 9.73
N MET A 199 0.43 14.73 9.70
CA MET A 199 1.19 14.03 10.75
C MET A 199 2.62 14.58 10.88
N ILE A 200 3.31 14.78 9.73
CA ILE A 200 4.65 15.37 9.70
C ILE A 200 4.65 16.80 10.24
N GLU A 201 3.67 17.61 9.83
CA GLU A 201 3.55 18.99 10.34
C GLU A 201 3.30 19.04 11.85
N THR A 202 2.52 18.12 12.39
CA THR A 202 2.21 18.03 13.81
C THR A 202 3.44 17.67 14.63
N LEU A 203 4.32 16.78 14.14
CA LEU A 203 5.58 16.44 14.79
C LEU A 203 6.60 17.59 14.68
N GLY A 204 6.67 18.24 13.51
CA GLY A 204 7.61 19.29 13.15
C GLY A 204 8.20 19.04 11.78
N ARG A 205 8.34 20.09 10.97
CA ARG A 205 8.80 19.97 9.56
C ARG A 205 10.29 19.67 9.41
N TYR A 206 11.07 19.95 10.43
CA TYR A 206 12.53 19.84 10.42
C TYR A 206 12.98 18.91 11.54
N ALA A 207 13.89 18.01 11.21
CA ALA A 207 14.56 17.14 12.16
C ALA A 207 16.05 17.47 12.21
N VAL A 208 16.60 17.53 13.42
CA VAL A 208 18.05 17.57 13.64
C VAL A 208 18.44 16.24 14.29
N ASP A 209 19.16 15.45 13.53
CA ASP A 209 19.73 14.20 14.02
C ASP A 209 21.02 14.50 14.77
N GLU A 210 21.14 14.02 15.99
CA GLU A 210 22.28 14.18 16.87
C GLU A 210 22.90 12.82 17.17
N THR A 211 24.17 12.66 16.85
CA THR A 211 24.92 11.42 17.10
C THR A 211 25.60 11.53 18.47
N SER A 212 25.18 10.67 19.40
CA SER A 212 25.76 10.57 20.74
C SER A 212 26.36 9.17 20.96
N PRO A 213 27.19 8.96 22.02
CA PRO A 213 27.67 7.63 22.39
C PRO A 213 26.57 6.61 22.67
N ASP A 214 25.37 7.10 23.07
CA ASP A 214 24.20 6.29 23.35
C ASP A 214 23.34 5.98 22.11
N GLY A 215 23.70 6.55 20.95
CA GLY A 215 23.02 6.35 19.66
C GLY A 215 22.58 7.63 18.99
N LEU A 216 21.75 7.47 17.96
CA LEU A 216 21.15 8.56 17.19
C LEU A 216 19.88 9.05 17.88
N LYS A 217 19.76 10.37 18.12
CA LYS A 217 18.54 11.03 18.57
C LYS A 217 18.09 12.05 17.55
N SER A 218 16.80 12.10 17.27
CA SER A 218 16.20 13.11 16.42
C SER A 218 15.41 14.11 17.24
N HIS A 219 15.61 15.40 16.97
CA HIS A 219 14.89 16.51 17.57
C HIS A 219 14.06 17.20 16.51
N TYR A 220 12.78 17.45 16.78
CA TYR A 220 11.82 17.94 15.78
C TYR A 220 11.46 19.39 16.02
N PHE A 221 11.40 20.18 14.94
CA PHE A 221 11.17 21.61 14.96
C PHE A 221 10.14 22.01 13.91
N HIS A 222 9.26 22.96 14.26
CA HIS A 222 8.32 23.53 13.31
C HIS A 222 8.98 24.58 12.41
N GLY A 223 9.92 25.38 12.98
CA GLY A 223 10.65 26.44 12.30
C GLY A 223 12.05 26.02 11.88
N LYS A 224 12.46 26.39 10.66
CA LYS A 224 13.83 26.15 10.17
C LYS A 224 14.88 26.90 10.99
N GLU A 225 14.53 28.10 11.44
CA GLU A 225 15.44 28.95 12.23
C GLU A 225 15.74 28.33 13.59
N GLU A 226 14.73 27.76 14.25
CA GLU A 226 14.87 27.04 15.53
C GLU A 226 15.78 25.80 15.36
N ALA A 227 15.57 25.04 14.29
CA ALA A 227 16.41 23.88 13.96
C ALA A 227 17.88 24.28 13.71
N ILE A 228 18.12 25.38 13.00
CA ILE A 228 19.48 25.91 12.76
C ILE A 228 20.11 26.40 14.05
N GLN A 229 19.36 27.06 14.94
CA GLN A 229 19.86 27.50 16.25
C GLN A 229 20.32 26.32 17.10
N TYR A 230 19.48 25.25 17.16
CA TYR A 230 19.82 24.02 17.86
C TYR A 230 21.09 23.39 17.29
N LEU A 231 21.16 23.23 15.97
CA LEU A 231 22.33 22.68 15.26
C LEU A 231 23.62 23.47 15.56
N SER A 232 23.50 24.81 15.63
CA SER A 232 24.66 25.69 15.91
C SER A 232 25.10 25.66 17.37
N ALA A 233 24.21 25.30 18.30
CA ALA A 233 24.47 25.24 19.73
C ALA A 233 24.96 23.87 20.21
N SER A 234 24.75 22.80 19.43
CA SER A 234 25.20 21.46 19.77
C SER A 234 26.70 21.31 19.65
N GLU A 235 27.33 20.66 20.62
CA GLU A 235 28.74 20.26 20.58
C GLU A 235 28.96 18.89 19.90
N GLN A 236 27.87 18.20 19.56
CA GLN A 236 27.87 16.87 18.96
C GLN A 236 27.78 16.96 17.43
N GLU A 237 28.03 15.83 16.75
CA GLU A 237 27.78 15.74 15.31
C GLU A 237 26.29 15.77 15.05
N THR A 238 25.83 16.79 14.32
CA THR A 238 24.42 17.01 14.03
C THR A 238 24.18 17.17 12.52
N ALA A 239 23.01 16.71 12.07
CA ALA A 239 22.57 16.86 10.66
C ALA A 239 21.13 17.36 10.60
N LEU A 240 20.89 18.43 9.83
CA LEU A 240 19.55 18.96 9.56
C LEU A 240 18.94 18.26 8.35
N ARG A 241 17.73 17.76 8.48
CA ARG A 241 16.92 17.19 7.38
C ARG A 241 15.43 17.55 7.53
N SER A 242 14.66 17.23 6.51
CA SER A 242 13.19 17.25 6.63
C SER A 242 12.72 16.05 7.45
N THR A 243 11.67 16.26 8.24
CA THR A 243 10.96 15.18 8.93
C THR A 243 10.20 14.32 7.92
N THR A 244 10.12 13.03 8.16
CA THR A 244 9.46 12.04 7.32
C THR A 244 8.33 11.34 8.07
N LEU A 245 7.50 10.60 7.37
CA LEU A 245 6.47 9.77 7.99
C LEU A 245 7.08 8.65 8.86
N GLU A 246 8.32 8.24 8.57
CA GLU A 246 9.05 7.26 9.41
C GLU A 246 9.34 7.82 10.80
N ASP A 247 9.71 9.10 10.89
CA ASP A 247 9.91 9.77 12.18
C ASP A 247 8.62 9.79 13.01
N VAL A 248 7.50 10.16 12.38
CA VAL A 248 6.19 10.15 13.04
C VAL A 248 5.84 8.76 13.55
N PHE A 249 6.08 7.74 12.73
CA PHE A 249 5.82 6.35 13.11
C PHE A 249 6.67 5.90 14.30
N LEU A 250 7.96 6.20 14.30
CA LEU A 250 8.88 5.85 15.38
C LEU A 250 8.49 6.52 16.69
N GLU A 251 8.13 7.81 16.67
CA GLU A 251 7.66 8.53 17.85
C GLU A 251 6.33 7.97 18.37
N THR A 252 5.35 7.72 17.48
CA THR A 252 4.04 7.17 17.87
C THR A 252 4.17 5.78 18.50
N ILE A 253 5.01 4.91 17.93
CA ILE A 253 5.20 3.54 18.43
C ILE A 253 6.16 3.49 19.61
N GLY A 254 7.22 4.34 19.64
CA GLY A 254 8.16 4.45 20.75
C GLY A 254 7.46 4.78 22.06
N GLN A 255 6.61 5.79 22.06
CA GLN A 255 5.80 6.19 23.23
C GLN A 255 4.89 5.06 23.74
N GLN A 256 4.41 4.16 22.87
CA GLN A 256 3.57 3.02 23.27
C GLN A 256 4.35 1.84 23.82
N LEU A 257 5.59 1.64 23.41
CA LEU A 257 6.46 0.59 23.96
C LEU A 257 6.97 0.94 25.35
N GLU A 258 7.16 2.22 25.64
CA GLU A 258 7.55 2.71 26.97
C GLU A 258 6.37 2.70 27.98
N CYS A 259 5.11 2.69 27.49
CA CYS A 259 3.91 2.64 28.33
C CYS A 259 3.41 1.21 28.64
N ARG A 260 4.12 0.17 28.21
CA ARG A 260 3.80 -1.26 28.48
C ARG A 260 4.86 -1.90 29.35
#